data_423cd986e3e884a5c63c9f39d18e8882
#
_entry.id   423cd986e3e884a5c63c9f39d18e8882
#
_cell.length_a   1.000
_cell.length_b   1.000
_cell.length_c   1.000
_cell.angle_alpha   90.00
_cell.angle_beta   90.00
_cell.angle_gamma   90.00
#
_symmetry.space_group_name_H-M   'P 1'
#
loop_
_entity.id
_entity.type
_entity.pdbx_description
1 polymer ?
#
loop_
_entity_poly.entity_id
_entity_poly.type
_entity_poly.pdbx_seq_one_letter_code
_entity_poly.pdbx_strand_id
1 'polypeptide(L)'
;MTKNSIALIGFMATGKTTIGRALVKYLGTEYKFIETDQEIIQKIGKSIPEIFTEEGESRFREYEISVCEKISRLKNVIISCGGGVALNKKNIENLKKNCYIVLLNATPNEIYKRSLKNGKETRPIINKKNLKKEIEKRLKIRSPYYETSAEVVINTSNKSIEEIVREIVIKTGIKT
;
A
#
# COMPACT_ATOMS: atom_id res chain seq x y z
N MET A 1 20.54 7.92 9.61
CA MET A 1 20.67 7.47 8.19
C MET A 1 19.54 8.13 7.40
N THR A 2 19.84 8.74 6.29
CA THR A 2 18.83 9.30 5.37
C THR A 2 18.09 8.15 4.68
N LYS A 3 16.78 8.12 4.79
CA LYS A 3 15.92 7.18 4.06
C LYS A 3 15.85 7.60 2.60
N ASN A 4 15.98 6.65 1.68
CA ASN A 4 15.88 6.88 0.22
C ASN A 4 14.89 5.92 -0.45
N SER A 5 13.95 5.41 0.31
CA SER A 5 12.86 4.55 -0.16
C SER A 5 11.54 5.02 0.43
N ILE A 6 10.43 4.68 -0.22
CA ILE A 6 9.07 5.01 0.22
C ILE A 6 8.25 3.74 0.28
N ALA A 7 7.52 3.53 1.38
CA ALA A 7 6.48 2.52 1.50
C ALA A 7 5.11 3.20 1.55
N LEU A 8 4.31 2.99 0.51
CA LEU A 8 2.95 3.50 0.40
C LEU A 8 1.99 2.56 1.12
N ILE A 9 1.36 3.04 2.17
CA ILE A 9 0.31 2.34 2.92
C ILE A 9 -1.04 3.01 2.73
N GLY A 10 -2.11 2.34 3.13
CA GLY A 10 -3.47 2.86 3.06
C GLY A 10 -4.46 1.83 2.53
N PHE A 11 -5.72 2.20 2.58
CA PHE A 11 -6.82 1.34 2.19
C PHE A 11 -6.79 0.99 0.69
N MET A 12 -7.62 0.00 0.28
CA MET A 12 -7.80 -0.30 -1.14
C MET A 12 -8.27 0.94 -1.93
N ALA A 13 -7.94 1.00 -3.21
CA ALA A 13 -8.35 2.08 -4.13
C ALA A 13 -7.93 3.51 -3.71
N THR A 14 -6.98 3.67 -2.77
CA THR A 14 -6.38 4.98 -2.47
C THR A 14 -5.31 5.41 -3.48
N GLY A 15 -4.94 4.54 -4.42
CA GLY A 15 -4.03 4.86 -5.52
C GLY A 15 -2.57 4.40 -5.34
N LYS A 16 -2.26 3.54 -4.36
CA LYS A 16 -0.87 3.12 -4.05
C LYS A 16 -0.08 2.65 -5.25
N THR A 17 -0.62 1.72 -6.03
CA THR A 17 0.05 1.21 -7.25
C THR A 17 0.27 2.31 -8.29
N THR A 18 -0.76 3.12 -8.56
CA THR A 18 -0.71 4.20 -9.55
C THR A 18 0.30 5.27 -9.15
N ILE A 19 0.24 5.73 -7.91
CA ILE A 19 1.16 6.74 -7.36
C ILE A 19 2.57 6.18 -7.24
N GLY A 20 2.73 4.93 -6.82
CA GLY A 20 4.04 4.29 -6.74
C GLY A 20 4.76 4.21 -8.09
N ARG A 21 4.06 3.84 -9.15
CA ARG A 21 4.60 3.84 -10.52
C ARG A 21 4.92 5.26 -11.01
N ALA A 22 4.08 6.23 -10.70
CA ALA A 22 4.31 7.63 -11.03
C ALA A 22 5.51 8.21 -10.27
N LEU A 23 5.71 7.85 -9.01
CA LEU A 23 6.90 8.22 -8.23
C LEU A 23 8.19 7.70 -8.86
N VAL A 24 8.23 6.42 -9.26
CA VAL A 24 9.40 5.88 -9.96
C VAL A 24 9.68 6.63 -11.25
N LYS A 25 8.65 6.92 -12.04
CA LYS A 25 8.80 7.72 -13.27
C LYS A 25 9.35 9.13 -12.98
N TYR A 26 8.94 9.74 -11.88
CA TYR A 26 9.37 11.09 -11.48
C TYR A 26 10.80 11.10 -10.92
N LEU A 27 11.15 10.11 -10.08
CA LEU A 27 12.45 10.02 -9.40
C LEU A 27 13.58 9.48 -10.29
N GLY A 28 13.23 8.79 -11.37
CA GLY A 28 14.19 8.30 -12.37
C GLY A 28 14.57 6.82 -12.24
N THR A 29 15.47 6.39 -13.11
CA THR A 29 15.83 4.98 -13.34
C THR A 29 16.53 4.29 -12.17
N GLU A 30 17.05 5.05 -11.21
CA GLU A 30 17.67 4.53 -9.99
C GLU A 30 16.64 3.90 -9.04
N TYR A 31 15.35 4.24 -9.20
CA TYR A 31 14.26 3.73 -8.37
C TYR A 31 13.57 2.53 -8.99
N LYS A 32 13.19 1.56 -8.15
CA LYS A 32 12.42 0.37 -8.55
C LYS A 32 11.05 0.37 -7.87
N PHE A 33 10.05 -0.06 -8.62
CA PHE A 33 8.70 -0.25 -8.08
C PHE A 33 8.52 -1.70 -7.59
N ILE A 34 7.96 -1.88 -6.41
CA ILE A 34 7.68 -3.18 -5.79
C ILE A 34 6.26 -3.19 -5.23
N GLU A 35 5.52 -4.26 -5.45
CA GLU A 35 4.22 -4.53 -4.82
C GLU A 35 4.35 -5.72 -3.89
N THR A 36 4.02 -5.56 -2.60
CA THR A 36 4.14 -6.65 -1.62
C THR A 36 3.33 -7.88 -2.01
N ASP A 37 2.13 -7.67 -2.56
CA ASP A 37 1.23 -8.76 -2.97
C ASP A 37 1.84 -9.55 -4.14
N GLN A 38 2.50 -8.89 -5.09
CA GLN A 38 3.19 -9.55 -6.20
C GLN A 38 4.44 -10.32 -5.73
N GLU A 39 5.19 -9.78 -4.79
CA GLU A 39 6.34 -10.49 -4.18
C GLU A 39 5.90 -11.77 -3.46
N ILE A 40 4.73 -11.76 -2.80
CA ILE A 40 4.15 -12.96 -2.18
C ILE A 40 3.78 -13.97 -3.25
N ILE A 41 3.05 -13.54 -4.29
CA ILE A 41 2.63 -14.42 -5.40
C ILE A 41 3.85 -15.07 -6.06
N GLN A 42 4.88 -14.30 -6.37
CA GLN A 42 6.11 -14.82 -6.99
C GLN A 42 6.85 -15.80 -6.08
N LYS A 43 6.91 -15.52 -4.78
CA LYS A 43 7.59 -16.37 -3.80
C LYS A 43 6.90 -17.69 -3.59
N ILE A 44 5.57 -17.71 -3.56
CA ILE A 44 4.75 -18.87 -3.17
C ILE A 44 4.27 -19.66 -4.40
N GLY A 45 4.17 -19.01 -5.55
CA GLY A 45 3.65 -19.62 -6.79
C GLY A 45 2.13 -19.80 -6.81
N LYS A 46 1.42 -19.18 -5.87
CA LYS A 46 -0.05 -19.22 -5.75
C LYS A 46 -0.62 -17.81 -5.75
N SER A 47 -1.84 -17.65 -6.26
CA SER A 47 -2.57 -16.39 -6.09
C SER A 47 -2.96 -16.14 -4.63
N ILE A 48 -3.20 -14.89 -4.26
CA ILE A 48 -3.61 -14.54 -2.89
C ILE A 48 -4.92 -15.26 -2.50
N PRO A 49 -5.97 -15.34 -3.34
CA PRO A 49 -7.16 -16.12 -3.01
C PRO A 49 -6.87 -17.61 -2.74
N GLU A 50 -5.99 -18.24 -3.52
CA GLU A 50 -5.58 -19.64 -3.30
C GLU A 50 -4.88 -19.80 -1.96
N ILE A 51 -3.95 -18.90 -1.60
CA ILE A 51 -3.28 -18.92 -0.28
C ILE A 51 -4.32 -18.83 0.85
N PHE A 52 -5.28 -17.90 0.74
CA PHE A 52 -6.32 -17.75 1.77
C PHE A 52 -7.21 -18.99 1.88
N THR A 53 -7.55 -19.65 0.77
CA THR A 53 -8.42 -20.83 0.74
C THR A 53 -7.71 -22.07 1.24
N GLU A 54 -6.46 -22.28 0.84
CA GLU A 54 -5.71 -23.50 1.10
C GLU A 54 -4.92 -23.46 2.43
N GLU A 55 -4.38 -22.29 2.77
CA GLU A 55 -3.44 -22.14 3.89
C GLU A 55 -3.95 -21.19 4.99
N GLY A 56 -4.99 -20.40 4.71
CA GLY A 56 -5.63 -19.48 5.65
C GLY A 56 -4.94 -18.13 5.82
N GLU A 57 -5.63 -17.23 6.52
CA GLU A 57 -5.13 -15.85 6.72
C GLU A 57 -3.84 -15.79 7.53
N SER A 58 -3.70 -16.64 8.55
CA SER A 58 -2.49 -16.65 9.40
C SER A 58 -1.23 -16.91 8.58
N ARG A 59 -1.29 -17.89 7.68
CA ARG A 59 -0.16 -18.24 6.81
C ARG A 59 0.17 -17.11 5.81
N PHE A 60 -0.86 -16.49 5.24
CA PHE A 60 -0.66 -15.31 4.40
C PHE A 60 0.08 -14.19 5.15
N ARG A 61 -0.26 -13.93 6.44
CA ARG A 61 0.42 -12.92 7.25
C ARG A 61 1.88 -13.26 7.54
N GLU A 62 2.23 -14.53 7.67
CA GLU A 62 3.64 -14.95 7.78
C GLU A 62 4.41 -14.64 6.50
N TYR A 63 3.83 -14.91 5.33
CA TYR A 63 4.42 -14.55 4.04
C TYR A 63 4.58 -13.04 3.89
N GLU A 64 3.57 -12.26 4.27
CA GLU A 64 3.60 -10.80 4.26
C GLU A 64 4.75 -10.26 5.12
N ILE A 65 4.94 -10.80 6.34
CA ILE A 65 6.08 -10.42 7.22
C ILE A 65 7.42 -10.73 6.55
N SER A 66 7.57 -11.96 6.03
CA SER A 66 8.81 -12.39 5.39
C SER A 66 9.15 -11.53 4.16
N VAL A 67 8.16 -11.17 3.35
CA VAL A 67 8.34 -10.28 2.20
C VAL A 67 8.71 -8.87 2.66
N CYS A 68 7.99 -8.29 3.62
CA CYS A 68 8.30 -6.97 4.16
C CYS A 68 9.72 -6.90 4.74
N GLU A 69 10.17 -7.94 5.45
CA GLU A 69 11.55 -8.02 5.95
C GLU A 69 12.57 -8.03 4.81
N LYS A 70 12.35 -8.83 3.77
CA LYS A 70 13.25 -8.91 2.60
C LYS A 70 13.35 -7.55 1.90
N ILE A 71 12.20 -6.95 1.52
CA ILE A 71 12.19 -5.73 0.72
C ILE A 71 12.61 -4.49 1.52
N SER A 72 12.48 -4.50 2.85
CA SER A 72 12.93 -3.40 3.71
C SER A 72 14.45 -3.18 3.70
N ARG A 73 15.21 -4.16 3.23
CA ARG A 73 16.69 -4.06 3.10
C ARG A 73 17.13 -3.42 1.79
N LEU A 74 16.22 -3.26 0.84
CA LEU A 74 16.50 -2.65 -0.45
C LEU A 74 16.59 -1.12 -0.33
N LYS A 75 17.35 -0.53 -1.25
CA LYS A 75 17.49 0.93 -1.37
C LYS A 75 16.88 1.41 -2.68
N ASN A 76 16.49 2.67 -2.71
CA ASN A 76 15.88 3.31 -3.87
C ASN A 76 14.66 2.52 -4.40
N VAL A 77 13.77 2.14 -3.47
CA VAL A 77 12.55 1.41 -3.81
C VAL A 77 11.31 2.18 -3.42
N ILE A 78 10.31 2.12 -4.28
CA ILE A 78 8.95 2.59 -4.02
C ILE A 78 8.07 1.35 -3.86
N ILE A 79 7.60 1.12 -2.63
CA ILE A 79 6.85 -0.08 -2.26
C ILE A 79 5.36 0.26 -2.17
N SER A 80 4.54 -0.42 -2.96
CA SER A 80 3.07 -0.42 -2.80
C SER A 80 2.69 -1.57 -1.86
N CYS A 81 2.31 -1.24 -0.64
CA CYS A 81 1.97 -2.22 0.37
C CYS A 81 0.53 -2.74 0.20
N GLY A 82 0.32 -4.04 0.40
CA GLY A 82 -1.01 -4.61 0.58
C GLY A 82 -1.79 -3.90 1.70
N GLY A 83 -3.11 -3.85 1.59
CA GLY A 83 -3.94 -3.09 2.54
C GLY A 83 -3.90 -3.61 3.99
N GLY A 84 -3.33 -4.79 4.23
CA GLY A 84 -3.16 -5.38 5.55
C GLY A 84 -1.77 -5.17 6.17
N VAL A 85 -0.78 -4.75 5.39
CA VAL A 85 0.63 -4.62 5.85
C VAL A 85 0.75 -3.77 7.12
N ALA A 86 0.04 -2.65 7.18
CA ALA A 86 0.10 -1.73 8.31
C ALA A 86 -0.63 -2.22 9.57
N LEU A 87 -1.41 -3.29 9.48
CA LEU A 87 -2.07 -3.90 10.64
C LEU A 87 -1.09 -4.70 11.51
N ASN A 88 0.08 -5.03 10.98
CA ASN A 88 1.12 -5.74 11.69
C ASN A 88 2.30 -4.81 12.00
N LYS A 89 2.52 -4.57 13.28
CA LYS A 89 3.58 -3.68 13.78
C LYS A 89 4.96 -4.09 13.28
N LYS A 90 5.24 -5.40 13.19
CA LYS A 90 6.55 -5.91 12.72
C LYS A 90 6.84 -5.52 11.27
N ASN A 91 5.82 -5.51 10.40
CA ASN A 91 5.97 -5.03 9.01
C ASN A 91 6.40 -3.57 8.97
N ILE A 92 5.71 -2.73 9.75
CA ILE A 92 5.99 -1.29 9.82
C ILE A 92 7.38 -1.03 10.41
N GLU A 93 7.75 -1.72 11.48
CA GLU A 93 9.09 -1.60 12.09
C GLU A 93 10.20 -1.98 11.08
N ASN A 94 10.00 -3.03 10.29
CA ASN A 94 10.94 -3.42 9.25
C ASN A 94 11.03 -2.34 8.16
N LEU A 95 9.91 -1.90 7.62
CA LEU A 95 9.89 -0.90 6.55
C LEU A 95 10.46 0.45 6.99
N LYS A 96 10.20 0.90 8.23
CA LYS A 96 10.71 2.16 8.79
C LYS A 96 12.23 2.24 8.85
N LYS A 97 12.94 1.12 8.79
CA LYS A 97 14.42 1.12 8.80
C LYS A 97 15.02 1.87 7.61
N ASN A 98 14.41 1.76 6.42
CA ASN A 98 14.93 2.35 5.19
C ASN A 98 13.89 3.14 4.38
N CYS A 99 12.59 3.05 4.72
CA CYS A 99 11.52 3.70 3.98
C CYS A 99 10.84 4.80 4.79
N TYR A 100 10.47 5.88 4.14
CA TYR A 100 9.42 6.77 4.63
C TYR A 100 8.07 6.04 4.52
N ILE A 101 7.31 5.97 5.60
CA ILE A 101 5.97 5.40 5.57
C ILE A 101 4.98 6.50 5.18
N VAL A 102 4.44 6.42 3.97
CA VAL A 102 3.52 7.40 3.40
C VAL A 102 2.12 6.80 3.35
N LEU A 103 1.21 7.36 4.12
CA LEU A 103 -0.22 7.02 4.06
C LEU A 103 -0.88 7.76 2.90
N LEU A 104 -1.43 7.02 1.96
CA LEU A 104 -2.37 7.56 0.98
C LEU A 104 -3.78 7.40 1.52
N ASN A 105 -4.42 8.53 1.82
CA ASN A 105 -5.79 8.59 2.32
C ASN A 105 -6.75 9.11 1.26
N ALA A 106 -8.01 8.71 1.33
CA ALA A 106 -9.10 9.22 0.49
C ALA A 106 -10.43 9.11 1.22
N THR A 107 -11.40 9.93 0.84
CA THR A 107 -12.74 9.84 1.41
C THR A 107 -13.41 8.51 1.08
N PRO A 108 -14.33 8.00 1.94
CA PRO A 108 -15.07 6.76 1.66
C PRO A 108 -15.81 6.81 0.31
N ASN A 109 -16.36 7.96 -0.06
CA ASN A 109 -17.03 8.16 -1.35
C ASN A 109 -16.05 8.02 -2.53
N GLU A 110 -14.85 8.58 -2.41
CA GLU A 110 -13.84 8.47 -3.46
C GLU A 110 -13.31 7.04 -3.60
N ILE A 111 -13.07 6.36 -2.49
CA ILE A 111 -12.70 4.93 -2.47
C ILE A 111 -13.79 4.09 -3.13
N TYR A 112 -15.06 4.35 -2.82
CA TYR A 112 -16.19 3.66 -3.43
C TYR A 112 -16.23 3.86 -4.94
N LYS A 113 -16.15 5.12 -5.42
CA LYS A 113 -16.12 5.45 -6.86
C LYS A 113 -14.97 4.74 -7.59
N ARG A 114 -13.76 4.80 -7.03
CA ARG A 114 -12.57 4.16 -7.61
C ARG A 114 -12.67 2.63 -7.60
N SER A 115 -13.26 2.04 -6.56
CA SER A 115 -13.49 0.60 -6.48
C SER A 115 -14.46 0.09 -7.54
N LEU A 116 -15.46 0.89 -7.92
CA LEU A 116 -16.38 0.54 -9.01
C LEU A 116 -15.71 0.59 -10.39
N LYS A 117 -14.79 1.55 -10.62
CA LYS A 117 -14.07 1.71 -11.89
C LYS A 117 -13.04 0.60 -12.12
N ASN A 118 -12.38 0.13 -11.07
CA ASN A 118 -11.28 -0.85 -11.17
C ASN A 118 -11.73 -2.30 -11.38
N GLY A 119 -12.99 -2.54 -11.74
CA GLY A 119 -13.50 -3.85 -12.13
C GLY A 119 -13.80 -4.80 -10.97
N LYS A 120 -14.79 -5.64 -11.22
CA LYS A 120 -15.40 -6.54 -10.22
C LYS A 120 -14.57 -7.79 -9.89
N GLU A 121 -13.44 -8.01 -10.57
CA GLU A 121 -12.83 -9.34 -10.65
C GLU A 121 -11.77 -9.68 -9.59
N THR A 122 -11.21 -8.69 -8.89
CA THR A 122 -9.98 -8.93 -8.11
C THR A 122 -10.15 -8.99 -6.60
N ARG A 123 -11.37 -8.88 -6.04
CA ARG A 123 -11.53 -8.82 -4.57
C ARG A 123 -12.76 -9.58 -4.04
N PRO A 124 -12.60 -10.85 -3.67
CA PRO A 124 -13.70 -11.72 -3.19
C PRO A 124 -14.30 -11.31 -1.82
N ILE A 125 -13.67 -10.38 -1.11
CA ILE A 125 -13.96 -10.11 0.31
C ILE A 125 -15.06 -9.06 0.54
N ILE A 126 -15.61 -8.42 -0.51
CA ILE A 126 -16.60 -7.36 -0.34
C ILE A 126 -17.96 -7.76 -0.89
N ASN A 127 -18.94 -7.82 0.00
CA ASN A 127 -20.35 -8.03 -0.38
C ASN A 127 -20.84 -6.86 -1.24
N LYS A 128 -21.15 -7.13 -2.53
CA LYS A 128 -21.51 -6.13 -3.53
C LYS A 128 -22.76 -5.32 -3.20
N LYS A 129 -23.71 -5.91 -2.44
CA LYS A 129 -24.99 -5.22 -2.09
C LYS A 129 -24.82 -4.07 -1.10
N ASN A 130 -23.71 -4.03 -0.35
CA ASN A 130 -23.42 -3.04 0.68
C ASN A 130 -21.98 -2.50 0.64
N LEU A 131 -21.37 -2.45 -0.55
CA LEU A 131 -19.96 -2.08 -0.73
C LEU A 131 -19.55 -0.80 0.02
N LYS A 132 -20.37 0.24 -0.04
CA LYS A 132 -20.08 1.51 0.63
C LYS A 132 -20.03 1.35 2.16
N LYS A 133 -21.02 0.69 2.75
CA LYS A 133 -21.06 0.43 4.20
C LYS A 133 -19.88 -0.44 4.65
N GLU A 134 -19.50 -1.42 3.83
CA GLU A 134 -18.36 -2.28 4.12
C GLU A 134 -17.04 -1.51 4.06
N ILE A 135 -16.89 -0.61 3.09
CA ILE A 135 -15.73 0.30 3.01
C ILE A 135 -15.65 1.16 4.28
N GLU A 136 -16.75 1.82 4.67
CA GLU A 136 -16.81 2.67 5.87
C GLU A 136 -16.47 1.89 7.14
N LYS A 137 -17.05 0.69 7.31
CA LYS A 137 -16.78 -0.19 8.45
C LYS A 137 -15.30 -0.59 8.53
N ARG A 138 -14.72 -1.04 7.41
CA ARG A 138 -13.31 -1.45 7.36
C ARG A 138 -12.36 -0.29 7.52
N LEU A 139 -12.67 0.89 6.95
CA LEU A 139 -11.90 2.09 7.16
C LEU A 139 -11.88 2.46 8.65
N LYS A 140 -13.02 2.50 9.32
CA LYS A 140 -13.12 2.81 10.76
C LYS A 140 -12.21 1.90 11.60
N ILE A 141 -12.13 0.60 11.26
CA ILE A 141 -11.27 -0.36 11.98
C ILE A 141 -9.79 -0.14 11.64
N ARG A 142 -9.45 0.18 10.39
CA ARG A 142 -8.06 0.19 9.92
C ARG A 142 -7.38 1.55 9.98
N SER A 143 -8.13 2.66 9.94
CA SER A 143 -7.55 4.01 9.97
C SER A 143 -6.60 4.25 11.13
N PRO A 144 -6.89 3.85 12.38
CA PRO A 144 -5.95 4.04 13.48
C PRO A 144 -4.58 3.37 13.23
N TYR A 145 -4.56 2.20 12.60
CA TYR A 145 -3.31 1.50 12.27
C TYR A 145 -2.52 2.24 11.19
N TYR A 146 -3.20 2.76 10.17
CA TYR A 146 -2.55 3.53 9.12
C TYR A 146 -1.97 4.84 9.68
N GLU A 147 -2.75 5.57 10.45
CA GLU A 147 -2.38 6.88 11.02
C GLU A 147 -1.20 6.77 11.98
N THR A 148 -1.21 5.77 12.88
CA THR A 148 -0.10 5.55 13.82
C THR A 148 1.17 5.03 13.15
N SER A 149 1.04 4.40 11.98
CA SER A 149 2.18 3.89 11.21
C SER A 149 2.85 4.96 10.37
N ALA A 150 2.08 5.94 9.88
CA ALA A 150 2.53 6.91 8.90
C ALA A 150 3.50 7.96 9.47
N GLU A 151 4.51 8.31 8.67
CA GLU A 151 5.37 9.49 8.91
C GLU A 151 4.90 10.67 8.06
N VAL A 152 4.26 10.39 6.92
CA VAL A 152 3.67 11.39 6.03
C VAL A 152 2.26 10.95 5.66
N VAL A 153 1.31 11.88 5.69
CA VAL A 153 -0.08 11.65 5.27
C VAL A 153 -0.40 12.52 4.05
N ILE A 154 -0.93 11.87 3.01
CA ILE A 154 -1.32 12.50 1.74
C ILE A 154 -2.80 12.20 1.47
N ASN A 155 -3.61 13.24 1.37
CA ASN A 155 -4.97 13.09 0.88
C ASN A 155 -4.96 13.04 -0.66
N THR A 156 -5.50 11.97 -1.22
CA THR A 156 -5.54 11.76 -2.68
C THR A 156 -6.89 12.12 -3.30
N SER A 157 -7.86 12.58 -2.50
CA SER A 157 -9.17 13.01 -3.02
C SER A 157 -9.04 14.33 -3.77
N ASN A 158 -9.64 14.40 -4.96
CA ASN A 158 -9.68 15.61 -5.80
C ASN A 158 -8.29 16.17 -6.19
N LYS A 159 -7.26 15.33 -6.22
CA LYS A 159 -5.91 15.70 -6.67
C LYS A 159 -5.50 14.89 -7.90
N SER A 160 -4.72 15.51 -8.77
CA SER A 160 -4.04 14.81 -9.87
C SER A 160 -2.91 13.93 -9.35
N ILE A 161 -2.46 12.99 -10.18
CA ILE A 161 -1.32 12.13 -9.87
C ILE A 161 -0.06 12.96 -9.65
N GLU A 162 0.15 13.99 -10.48
CA GLU A 162 1.30 14.89 -10.45
C GLU A 162 1.34 15.69 -9.14
N GLU A 163 0.22 16.23 -8.69
CA GLU A 163 0.11 16.94 -7.41
C GLU A 163 0.47 16.04 -6.24
N ILE A 164 -0.05 14.80 -6.22
CA ILE A 164 0.22 13.83 -5.17
C ILE A 164 1.71 13.46 -5.15
N VAL A 165 2.31 13.19 -6.31
CA VAL A 165 3.74 12.86 -6.43
C VAL A 165 4.61 13.98 -5.91
N ARG A 166 4.36 15.22 -6.33
CA ARG A 166 5.11 16.40 -5.85
C ARG A 166 4.98 16.57 -4.33
N GLU A 167 3.78 16.45 -3.79
CA GLU A 167 3.53 16.56 -2.35
C GLU A 167 4.32 15.49 -1.55
N ILE A 168 4.36 14.24 -2.04
CA ILE A 168 5.16 13.17 -1.43
C ILE A 168 6.64 13.52 -1.43
N VAL A 169 7.18 13.93 -2.59
CA VAL A 169 8.60 14.27 -2.73
C VAL A 169 8.99 15.43 -1.80
N ILE A 170 8.18 16.49 -1.76
CA ILE A 170 8.42 17.64 -0.87
C ILE A 170 8.41 17.20 0.60
N LYS A 171 7.39 16.43 1.04
CA LYS A 171 7.24 16.05 2.44
C LYS A 171 8.25 15.02 2.91
N THR A 172 8.74 14.16 2.03
CA THR A 172 9.76 13.16 2.37
C THR A 172 11.18 13.69 2.22
N GLY A 173 11.37 14.74 1.42
CA GLY A 173 12.70 15.24 1.08
C GLY A 173 13.53 14.27 0.26
N ILE A 174 12.91 13.24 -0.35
CA ILE A 174 13.58 12.27 -1.20
C ILE A 174 14.07 12.98 -2.47
N LYS A 175 15.30 12.69 -2.87
CA LYS A 175 15.93 13.39 -4.00
C LYS A 175 15.88 12.54 -5.25
N THR A 176 15.73 13.20 -6.40
CA THR A 176 15.98 12.66 -7.74
C THR A 176 17.48 12.45 -7.96
#